data_cfa79bbe7edbfd54bd08d652ca4d61ae
#
_entry.id   cfa79bbe7edbfd54bd08d652ca4d61ae
#
_cell.length_a   1.000
_cell.length_b   1.000
_cell.length_c   1.000
_cell.angle_alpha   90.00
_cell.angle_beta   90.00
_cell.angle_gamma   90.00
#
_symmetry.space_group_name_H-M   'P 1'
#
loop_
_entity.id
_entity.type
_entity.pdbx_description
1 polymer ?
#
loop_
_entity_poly.entity_id
_entity_poly.type
_entity_poly.pdbx_seq_one_letter_code
_entity_poly.pdbx_strand_id
1 'polypeptide(L)'
;MKYLQSTFALLTILAVSIAQGNTEKKLNVLWLIIDDQSPWHSIYGNDLVKTPHIDKLASRGVLFTRAYSESPVCSPSRSALITGSHAIRLGTHDHRSSRTKENQIFLPENFKTAPEVFRENGYETYNSGKDDYNFFYKKSDLYSIMDSKVENKLAKYGKSGQGSGDWSDIKSQKPFFGQVRVSGGKDVGDQLPDLLAKSGYPVVKASQVTVPPQYPDIYEMRYNIAMHMNSVMQTDIEIGKILSRLERDGLTDKTIIFVFADHGSDLPRSKEFCYIEGLHVPLIISAPESLEGVESGTVRDDLVSLIDVTGTALALTNQDIPESMDTRNVFDKNYKREYVFSASDRSANVIDRVRSVVGKRYHYIKNYKLDRPLFNYGHREMMAIDYPDSKYGYFAKLRSMYEDGLLNEIQATPFGDRTAEELYDLQNDPNETVNLASDKNHIAELIEMRGALAGWIEETGDKGAFKRSSKSLVEVVQRIPPHWLKSPEFRDFFDEIQSAP
;
A
#
# COMPACT_ATOMS: atom_id res chain seq x y z
N MET A 1 -48.30 54.40 -67.60
CA MET A 1 -48.82 53.52 -66.58
C MET A 1 -48.29 52.13 -66.81
N LYS A 2 -47.25 51.71 -66.09
CA LYS A 2 -46.77 50.31 -66.00
C LYS A 2 -46.11 50.17 -64.65
N TYR A 3 -46.69 49.34 -63.77
CA TYR A 3 -46.16 49.02 -62.44
C TYR A 3 -45.00 48.08 -62.59
N LEU A 4 -43.79 48.41 -61.96
CA LEU A 4 -42.73 47.49 -61.70
C LEU A 4 -42.94 46.95 -60.30
N GLN A 5 -43.15 45.64 -60.20
CA GLN A 5 -43.08 44.91 -58.95
C GLN A 5 -41.63 44.40 -58.75
N SER A 6 -40.99 44.89 -57.69
CA SER A 6 -39.64 44.39 -57.25
C SER A 6 -39.88 43.30 -56.23
N THR A 7 -39.52 42.09 -56.57
CA THR A 7 -39.51 40.93 -55.68
C THR A 7 -38.14 40.91 -54.90
N PHE A 8 -38.20 41.14 -53.58
CA PHE A 8 -37.06 40.96 -52.69
C PHE A 8 -36.99 39.48 -52.30
N ALA A 9 -35.97 38.77 -52.72
CA ALA A 9 -35.66 37.43 -52.27
C ALA A 9 -34.81 37.53 -50.98
N LEU A 10 -35.43 37.12 -49.85
CA LEU A 10 -34.74 37.01 -48.57
C LEU A 10 -33.93 35.72 -48.57
N LEU A 11 -32.62 35.77 -48.70
CA LEU A 11 -31.73 34.63 -48.45
C LEU A 11 -31.53 34.49 -46.94
N THR A 12 -32.19 33.52 -46.33
CA THR A 12 -31.93 33.10 -44.95
C THR A 12 -30.72 32.18 -44.95
N ILE A 13 -29.57 32.70 -44.54
CA ILE A 13 -28.35 31.89 -44.29
C ILE A 13 -28.56 31.21 -42.92
N LEU A 14 -28.86 29.94 -42.94
CA LEU A 14 -28.84 29.08 -41.74
C LEU A 14 -27.38 28.85 -41.35
N ALA A 15 -26.85 29.59 -40.38
CA ALA A 15 -25.58 29.30 -39.74
C ALA A 15 -25.75 28.05 -38.85
N VAL A 16 -25.40 26.91 -39.38
CA VAL A 16 -25.23 25.70 -38.58
C VAL A 16 -23.94 25.89 -37.75
N SER A 17 -24.13 26.35 -36.52
CA SER A 17 -23.08 26.30 -35.52
C SER A 17 -22.78 24.82 -35.23
N ILE A 18 -21.77 24.27 -35.90
CA ILE A 18 -21.15 23.02 -35.46
C ILE A 18 -20.47 23.34 -34.11
N ALA A 19 -21.13 23.05 -33.02
CA ALA A 19 -20.50 22.96 -31.74
C ALA A 19 -19.48 21.82 -31.87
N GLN A 20 -18.25 22.17 -32.22
CA GLN A 20 -17.10 21.30 -31.95
C GLN A 20 -17.03 21.20 -30.42
N GLY A 21 -17.71 20.19 -29.90
CA GLY A 21 -17.46 19.75 -28.55
C GLY A 21 -15.96 19.44 -28.47
N ASN A 22 -15.24 20.30 -27.78
CA ASN A 22 -13.89 20.04 -27.36
C ASN A 22 -14.01 18.84 -26.41
N THR A 23 -13.98 17.62 -26.94
CA THR A 23 -13.86 16.42 -26.10
C THR A 23 -12.50 16.52 -25.48
N GLU A 24 -12.44 17.06 -24.27
CA GLU A 24 -11.25 17.05 -23.43
C GLU A 24 -10.66 15.65 -23.49
N LYS A 25 -9.43 15.57 -23.96
CA LYS A 25 -8.79 14.27 -24.21
C LYS A 25 -8.50 13.64 -22.87
N LYS A 26 -9.25 12.60 -22.51
CA LYS A 26 -9.10 11.89 -21.23
C LYS A 26 -7.65 11.47 -21.03
N LEU A 27 -7.10 11.73 -19.83
CA LEU A 27 -5.75 11.35 -19.44
C LEU A 27 -5.70 9.89 -19.04
N ASN A 28 -4.57 9.24 -19.29
CA ASN A 28 -4.25 7.93 -18.73
C ASN A 28 -3.93 8.04 -17.25
N VAL A 29 -4.10 6.95 -16.52
CA VAL A 29 -3.66 6.80 -15.14
C VAL A 29 -2.71 5.62 -15.04
N LEU A 30 -1.54 5.83 -14.43
CA LEU A 30 -0.55 4.80 -14.20
C LEU A 30 -0.16 4.76 -12.72
N TRP A 31 -0.41 3.64 -12.07
CA TRP A 31 0.07 3.36 -10.71
C TRP A 31 1.34 2.53 -10.77
N LEU A 32 2.42 3.04 -10.20
CA LEU A 32 3.68 2.36 -9.97
C LEU A 32 3.73 1.95 -8.50
N ILE A 33 3.40 0.69 -8.24
CA ILE A 33 3.21 0.16 -6.88
C ILE A 33 4.48 -0.57 -6.45
N ILE A 34 5.20 0.00 -5.50
CA ILE A 34 6.43 -0.55 -4.95
C ILE A 34 6.08 -1.57 -3.86
N ASP A 35 6.68 -2.76 -3.90
CA ASP A 35 6.50 -3.77 -2.83
C ASP A 35 7.44 -3.48 -1.63
N ASP A 36 6.88 -3.42 -0.42
CA ASP A 36 7.62 -3.43 0.85
C ASP A 36 8.67 -2.29 0.96
N GLN A 37 8.28 -1.01 0.87
CA GLN A 37 9.24 0.09 0.90
C GLN A 37 8.78 1.30 1.72
N SER A 38 9.61 1.70 2.69
CA SER A 38 9.47 2.95 3.43
C SER A 38 10.00 4.14 2.61
N PRO A 39 9.68 5.40 2.97
CA PRO A 39 10.06 6.59 2.18
C PRO A 39 11.55 6.96 2.36
N TRP A 40 12.46 6.04 2.02
CA TRP A 40 13.91 6.20 2.17
C TRP A 40 14.61 6.72 0.90
N HIS A 41 13.87 7.39 0.02
CA HIS A 41 14.39 8.00 -1.20
C HIS A 41 15.16 9.30 -0.89
N SER A 42 16.06 9.71 -1.78
CA SER A 42 16.80 10.98 -1.64
C SER A 42 15.87 12.19 -1.45
N ILE A 43 14.74 12.23 -2.16
CA ILE A 43 13.75 13.32 -2.06
C ILE A 43 13.07 13.39 -0.66
N TYR A 44 13.13 12.33 0.13
CA TYR A 44 12.68 12.31 1.55
C TYR A 44 13.81 12.59 2.55
N GLY A 45 15.00 13.00 2.06
CA GLY A 45 16.13 13.42 2.91
C GLY A 45 17.13 12.32 3.25
N ASN A 46 17.15 11.20 2.53
CA ASN A 46 18.16 10.17 2.74
C ASN A 46 19.41 10.43 1.87
N ASP A 47 20.49 10.91 2.49
CA ASP A 47 21.73 11.27 1.80
C ASP A 47 22.55 10.06 1.30
N LEU A 48 22.29 8.85 1.84
CA LEU A 48 23.00 7.62 1.44
C LEU A 48 22.45 7.05 0.12
N VAL A 49 21.23 7.45 -0.26
CA VAL A 49 20.50 6.89 -1.41
C VAL A 49 20.47 7.91 -2.54
N LYS A 50 20.52 7.44 -3.79
CA LYS A 50 20.35 8.24 -5.00
C LYS A 50 19.14 7.75 -5.79
N THR A 51 18.17 8.64 -6.01
CA THR A 51 16.93 8.31 -6.73
C THR A 51 16.60 9.36 -7.81
N PRO A 52 17.51 9.59 -8.80
CA PRO A 52 17.39 10.69 -9.73
C PRO A 52 16.12 10.65 -10.60
N HIS A 53 15.59 9.47 -10.93
CA HIS A 53 14.38 9.33 -11.72
C HIS A 53 13.13 9.68 -10.91
N ILE A 54 13.07 9.22 -9.65
CA ILE A 54 12.00 9.54 -8.71
C ILE A 54 12.05 11.03 -8.34
N ASP A 55 13.24 11.58 -8.08
CA ASP A 55 13.44 13.00 -7.77
C ASP A 55 12.98 13.88 -8.94
N LYS A 56 13.32 13.50 -10.18
CA LYS A 56 12.84 14.18 -11.40
C LYS A 56 11.31 14.09 -11.53
N LEU A 57 10.72 12.94 -11.22
CA LEU A 57 9.26 12.81 -11.26
C LEU A 57 8.59 13.68 -10.19
N ALA A 58 9.13 13.72 -8.98
CA ALA A 58 8.63 14.56 -7.88
C ALA A 58 8.71 16.06 -8.24
N SER A 59 9.78 16.50 -8.93
CA SER A 59 9.91 17.89 -9.38
C SER A 59 8.85 18.32 -10.41
N ARG A 60 8.19 17.36 -11.05
CA ARG A 60 7.09 17.56 -12.01
C ARG A 60 5.72 17.20 -11.42
N GLY A 61 5.64 16.98 -10.11
CA GLY A 61 4.43 16.56 -9.42
C GLY A 61 4.38 17.08 -8.00
N VAL A 62 3.63 16.40 -7.18
CA VAL A 62 3.45 16.69 -5.74
C VAL A 62 4.02 15.53 -4.94
N LEU A 63 4.89 15.85 -3.99
CA LEU A 63 5.44 14.94 -2.99
C LEU A 63 4.61 15.04 -1.72
N PHE A 64 4.11 13.91 -1.23
CA PHE A 64 3.42 13.83 0.07
C PHE A 64 4.37 13.20 1.10
N THR A 65 4.61 13.92 2.20
CA THR A 65 5.56 13.48 3.24
C THR A 65 4.92 12.62 4.31
N ARG A 66 3.57 12.49 4.33
CA ARG A 66 2.82 11.83 5.40
C ARG A 66 1.69 10.95 4.84
N ALA A 67 2.05 10.01 3.96
CA ALA A 67 1.15 9.00 3.43
C ALA A 67 1.28 7.67 4.20
N TYR A 68 0.15 7.07 4.58
CA TYR A 68 0.13 5.88 5.42
C TYR A 68 -0.76 4.80 4.82
N SER A 69 -0.29 3.55 4.91
CA SER A 69 -1.01 2.36 4.48
C SER A 69 -2.11 1.97 5.48
N GLU A 70 -3.22 1.45 4.98
CA GLU A 70 -4.33 0.88 5.76
C GLU A 70 -3.95 -0.40 6.54
N SER A 71 -2.89 -1.07 6.10
CA SER A 71 -2.40 -2.27 6.73
C SER A 71 -0.91 -2.45 6.43
N PRO A 72 -0.10 -2.88 7.40
CA PRO A 72 1.35 -3.04 7.22
C PRO A 72 1.71 -4.32 6.46
N VAL A 73 0.83 -4.83 5.58
CA VAL A 73 1.08 -6.04 4.80
C VAL A 73 0.35 -6.03 3.46
N CYS A 74 0.95 -6.66 2.45
CA CYS A 74 0.58 -6.53 1.02
C CYS A 74 -0.93 -6.68 0.72
N SER A 75 -1.51 -7.85 0.97
CA SER A 75 -2.85 -8.12 0.41
C SER A 75 -3.99 -7.34 1.07
N PRO A 76 -4.01 -7.03 2.37
CA PRO A 76 -4.98 -6.10 2.93
C PRO A 76 -4.82 -4.68 2.40
N SER A 77 -3.58 -4.17 2.36
CA SER A 77 -3.29 -2.83 1.82
C SER A 77 -3.74 -2.71 0.36
N ARG A 78 -3.35 -3.69 -0.49
CA ARG A 78 -3.75 -3.71 -1.91
C ARG A 78 -5.26 -3.87 -2.09
N SER A 79 -5.94 -4.60 -1.20
CA SER A 79 -7.40 -4.71 -1.22
C SER A 79 -8.08 -3.39 -0.87
N ALA A 80 -7.60 -2.71 0.17
CA ALA A 80 -8.09 -1.37 0.54
C ALA A 80 -7.86 -0.37 -0.60
N LEU A 81 -6.65 -0.36 -1.17
CA LEU A 81 -6.28 0.52 -2.27
C LEU A 81 -7.21 0.34 -3.49
N ILE A 82 -7.38 -0.89 -3.98
CA ILE A 82 -8.14 -1.12 -5.21
C ILE A 82 -9.65 -0.90 -5.07
N THR A 83 -10.15 -0.99 -3.84
CA THR A 83 -11.55 -0.74 -3.49
C THR A 83 -11.80 0.69 -3.04
N GLY A 84 -10.74 1.48 -2.78
CA GLY A 84 -10.88 2.81 -2.19
C GLY A 84 -11.56 2.82 -0.82
N SER A 85 -11.50 1.69 -0.09
CA SER A 85 -12.21 1.51 1.18
C SER A 85 -11.38 0.77 2.22
N HIS A 86 -11.69 0.99 3.49
CA HIS A 86 -11.04 0.30 4.58
C HIS A 86 -11.17 -1.22 4.46
N ALA A 87 -10.04 -1.94 4.43
CA ALA A 87 -10.03 -3.40 4.32
C ALA A 87 -10.85 -4.08 5.44
N ILE A 88 -10.91 -3.45 6.62
CA ILE A 88 -11.67 -3.94 7.78
C ILE A 88 -13.18 -3.92 7.51
N ARG A 89 -13.70 -2.87 6.86
CA ARG A 89 -15.11 -2.73 6.47
C ARG A 89 -15.55 -3.87 5.55
N LEU A 90 -14.68 -4.25 4.63
CA LEU A 90 -14.94 -5.26 3.61
C LEU A 90 -14.58 -6.69 4.04
N GLY A 91 -14.02 -6.87 5.25
CA GLY A 91 -13.55 -8.17 5.73
C GLY A 91 -12.31 -8.69 5.01
N THR A 92 -11.61 -7.82 4.26
CA THR A 92 -10.44 -8.18 3.44
C THR A 92 -9.10 -7.94 4.13
N HIS A 93 -9.13 -7.72 5.45
CA HIS A 93 -7.98 -7.31 6.28
C HIS A 93 -7.03 -8.44 6.71
N ASP A 94 -7.38 -9.70 6.49
CA ASP A 94 -6.51 -10.84 6.80
C ASP A 94 -5.54 -11.13 5.67
N HIS A 95 -4.23 -11.13 5.93
CA HIS A 95 -3.23 -11.39 4.93
C HIS A 95 -3.46 -12.72 4.19
N ARG A 96 -3.59 -12.63 2.85
CA ARG A 96 -3.86 -13.77 1.95
C ARG A 96 -5.15 -14.54 2.30
N SER A 97 -6.19 -13.83 2.70
CA SER A 97 -7.54 -14.41 2.82
C SER A 97 -8.22 -14.56 1.46
N SER A 98 -9.35 -15.24 1.44
CA SER A 98 -10.11 -15.56 0.22
C SER A 98 -9.33 -16.42 -0.80
N ARG A 99 -8.51 -17.35 -0.30
CA ARG A 99 -7.62 -18.20 -1.12
C ARG A 99 -8.11 -19.64 -1.26
N THR A 100 -9.18 -20.02 -0.57
CA THR A 100 -9.79 -21.35 -0.60
C THR A 100 -11.27 -21.25 -0.91
N LYS A 101 -11.89 -22.38 -1.30
CA LYS A 101 -13.34 -22.43 -1.56
C LYS A 101 -14.16 -22.23 -0.28
N GLU A 102 -13.60 -22.67 0.83
CA GLU A 102 -14.25 -22.64 2.15
C GLU A 102 -14.27 -21.22 2.75
N ASN A 103 -13.29 -20.38 2.35
CA ASN A 103 -13.15 -19.01 2.82
C ASN A 103 -13.09 -18.03 1.64
N GLN A 104 -14.22 -17.83 0.97
CA GLN A 104 -14.36 -16.82 -0.07
C GLN A 104 -14.98 -15.55 0.52
N ILE A 105 -14.37 -14.42 0.25
CA ILE A 105 -14.84 -13.08 0.59
C ILE A 105 -15.34 -12.44 -0.69
N PHE A 106 -16.60 -12.01 -0.70
CA PHE A 106 -17.22 -11.29 -1.79
C PHE A 106 -17.41 -9.84 -1.39
N LEU A 107 -17.10 -8.92 -2.29
CA LEU A 107 -17.47 -7.52 -2.09
C LEU A 107 -19.00 -7.39 -2.10
N PRO A 108 -19.58 -6.40 -1.40
CA PRO A 108 -21.01 -6.13 -1.47
C PRO A 108 -21.48 -5.93 -2.93
N GLU A 109 -22.71 -6.32 -3.25
CA GLU A 109 -23.22 -6.39 -4.63
C GLU A 109 -23.05 -5.10 -5.43
N ASN A 110 -23.23 -3.95 -4.77
CA ASN A 110 -23.11 -2.62 -5.43
C ASN A 110 -21.73 -1.98 -5.25
N PHE A 111 -20.74 -2.74 -4.78
CA PHE A 111 -19.41 -2.24 -4.52
C PHE A 111 -18.53 -2.45 -5.77
N LYS A 112 -17.88 -1.38 -6.23
CA LYS A 112 -16.99 -1.41 -7.39
C LYS A 112 -15.56 -1.16 -6.99
N THR A 113 -14.64 -1.84 -7.68
CA THR A 113 -13.22 -1.55 -7.61
C THR A 113 -12.84 -0.41 -8.56
N ALA A 114 -11.69 0.21 -8.35
CA ALA A 114 -11.20 1.26 -9.25
C ALA A 114 -11.16 0.83 -10.74
N PRO A 115 -10.62 -0.36 -11.11
CA PRO A 115 -10.64 -0.79 -12.51
C PRO A 115 -12.05 -0.90 -13.10
N GLU A 116 -13.04 -1.35 -12.32
CA GLU A 116 -14.43 -1.45 -12.78
C GLU A 116 -15.02 -0.06 -13.07
N VAL A 117 -14.79 0.91 -12.16
CA VAL A 117 -15.22 2.30 -12.38
C VAL A 117 -14.55 2.88 -13.63
N PHE A 118 -13.24 2.69 -13.80
CA PHE A 118 -12.52 3.15 -14.99
C PHE A 118 -13.08 2.52 -16.27
N ARG A 119 -13.37 1.22 -16.29
CA ARG A 119 -13.92 0.51 -17.45
C ARG A 119 -15.31 1.05 -17.84
N GLU A 120 -16.17 1.25 -16.87
CA GLU A 120 -17.51 1.83 -17.11
C GLU A 120 -17.44 3.24 -17.72
N ASN A 121 -16.36 3.97 -17.39
CA ASN A 121 -16.07 5.29 -17.95
C ASN A 121 -15.24 5.24 -19.27
N GLY A 122 -15.13 4.07 -19.89
CA GLY A 122 -14.55 3.90 -21.21
C GLY A 122 -13.03 3.81 -21.27
N TYR A 123 -12.37 3.48 -20.15
CA TYR A 123 -10.94 3.20 -20.10
C TYR A 123 -10.63 1.73 -20.43
N GLU A 124 -9.48 1.49 -21.03
CA GLU A 124 -8.86 0.17 -20.97
C GLU A 124 -8.17 0.01 -19.62
N THR A 125 -8.19 -1.21 -19.06
CA THR A 125 -7.60 -1.48 -17.75
C THR A 125 -6.65 -2.65 -17.80
N TYR A 126 -5.51 -2.56 -17.12
CA TYR A 126 -4.54 -3.63 -17.02
C TYR A 126 -3.78 -3.63 -15.67
N ASN A 127 -3.17 -4.77 -15.36
CA ASN A 127 -2.24 -4.94 -14.26
C ASN A 127 -0.99 -5.68 -14.77
N SER A 128 0.16 -5.02 -14.71
CA SER A 128 1.45 -5.63 -15.03
C SER A 128 2.14 -6.08 -13.74
N GLY A 129 1.80 -7.28 -13.30
CA GLY A 129 2.40 -7.91 -12.12
C GLY A 129 1.43 -8.37 -11.05
N LYS A 130 1.78 -8.13 -9.81
CA LYS A 130 1.06 -8.60 -8.62
C LYS A 130 -0.24 -7.83 -8.38
N ASP A 131 -1.35 -8.55 -8.20
CA ASP A 131 -2.63 -8.03 -7.73
C ASP A 131 -2.83 -8.27 -6.22
N ASP A 132 -2.85 -9.50 -5.76
CA ASP A 132 -2.86 -9.92 -4.34
C ASP A 132 -4.08 -9.45 -3.52
N TYR A 133 -5.28 -9.37 -4.14
CA TYR A 133 -6.49 -8.94 -3.44
C TYR A 133 -7.09 -10.05 -2.57
N ASN A 134 -7.70 -9.69 -1.46
CA ASN A 134 -8.30 -10.58 -0.46
C ASN A 134 -9.81 -10.79 -0.64
N PHE A 135 -10.31 -10.68 -1.85
CA PHE A 135 -11.70 -10.97 -2.19
C PHE A 135 -11.75 -11.82 -3.46
N PHE A 136 -12.91 -12.43 -3.70
CA PHE A 136 -13.15 -13.18 -4.93
C PHE A 136 -13.37 -12.23 -6.11
N TYR A 137 -12.64 -12.42 -7.21
CA TYR A 137 -12.79 -11.69 -8.46
C TYR A 137 -12.33 -12.53 -9.63
N LYS A 138 -12.85 -12.26 -10.81
CA LYS A 138 -12.28 -12.73 -12.07
C LYS A 138 -11.41 -11.62 -12.64
N LYS A 139 -10.21 -11.94 -13.11
CA LYS A 139 -9.32 -10.92 -13.72
C LYS A 139 -9.97 -10.20 -14.88
N SER A 140 -10.77 -10.90 -15.70
CA SER A 140 -11.53 -10.33 -16.82
C SER A 140 -12.60 -9.32 -16.39
N ASP A 141 -13.07 -9.37 -15.14
CA ASP A 141 -14.02 -8.38 -14.62
C ASP A 141 -13.32 -7.06 -14.30
N LEU A 142 -12.07 -7.14 -13.82
CA LEU A 142 -11.25 -5.98 -13.46
C LEU A 142 -10.47 -5.42 -14.67
N TYR A 143 -9.89 -6.29 -15.52
CA TYR A 143 -8.94 -5.87 -16.54
C TYR A 143 -9.47 -6.22 -17.93
N SER A 144 -9.53 -5.21 -18.83
CA SER A 144 -9.93 -5.39 -20.22
C SER A 144 -8.77 -5.90 -21.10
N ILE A 145 -7.54 -5.61 -20.71
CA ILE A 145 -6.35 -6.14 -21.39
C ILE A 145 -5.94 -7.44 -20.72
N MET A 146 -6.04 -8.53 -21.48
CA MET A 146 -5.72 -9.88 -21.04
C MET A 146 -4.70 -10.50 -21.99
N ASP A 147 -3.51 -10.83 -21.50
CA ASP A 147 -2.57 -11.69 -22.23
C ASP A 147 -3.20 -13.07 -22.40
N SER A 148 -3.23 -13.58 -23.62
CA SER A 148 -3.79 -14.90 -23.96
C SER A 148 -3.16 -16.05 -23.17
N LYS A 149 -1.92 -15.89 -22.70
CA LYS A 149 -1.24 -16.86 -21.81
C LYS A 149 -1.77 -16.80 -20.37
N VAL A 150 -2.37 -15.68 -19.97
CA VAL A 150 -2.94 -15.46 -18.64
C VAL A 150 -4.42 -15.87 -18.60
N GLU A 151 -5.15 -15.65 -19.69
CA GLU A 151 -6.58 -15.94 -19.83
C GLU A 151 -6.91 -17.41 -19.54
N ASN A 152 -6.05 -18.34 -19.99
CA ASN A 152 -6.19 -19.78 -19.73
C ASN A 152 -5.75 -20.23 -18.32
N LYS A 153 -5.15 -19.34 -17.54
CA LYS A 153 -4.81 -19.56 -16.14
C LYS A 153 -5.76 -18.73 -15.28
N LEU A 154 -7.06 -19.07 -15.35
CA LEU A 154 -8.04 -18.60 -14.36
C LEU A 154 -7.35 -18.48 -13.01
N ALA A 155 -7.53 -17.33 -12.37
CA ALA A 155 -7.01 -17.10 -11.03
C ALA A 155 -7.41 -18.29 -10.15
N LYS A 156 -6.60 -19.34 -10.16
CA LYS A 156 -6.75 -20.44 -9.21
C LYS A 156 -6.58 -19.79 -7.86
N TYR A 157 -7.71 -19.51 -7.22
CA TYR A 157 -7.81 -19.00 -5.87
C TYR A 157 -6.50 -18.33 -5.38
N GLY A 158 -6.34 -17.03 -5.68
CA GLY A 158 -5.30 -16.21 -5.09
C GLY A 158 -3.84 -16.55 -5.42
N LYS A 159 -3.51 -17.11 -6.54
CA LYS A 159 -2.13 -17.00 -7.03
C LYS A 159 -1.90 -15.58 -7.53
N SER A 160 -1.49 -14.71 -6.60
CA SER A 160 -0.88 -13.43 -6.90
C SER A 160 0.31 -13.64 -7.84
N GLY A 161 0.53 -12.76 -8.80
CA GLY A 161 1.80 -12.66 -9.49
C GLY A 161 1.83 -12.90 -10.98
N GLN A 162 0.67 -12.93 -11.66
CA GLN A 162 0.65 -12.86 -13.12
C GLN A 162 -0.22 -11.67 -13.51
N GLY A 163 0.41 -10.65 -14.10
CA GLY A 163 -0.28 -9.50 -14.66
C GLY A 163 -1.31 -9.89 -15.73
N SER A 164 -2.13 -8.95 -16.13
CA SER A 164 -3.06 -9.11 -17.24
C SER A 164 -2.48 -8.64 -18.58
N GLY A 165 -1.48 -7.78 -18.56
CA GLY A 165 -0.87 -7.14 -19.71
C GLY A 165 -0.29 -5.77 -19.38
N ASP A 166 0.00 -4.95 -20.39
CA ASP A 166 0.43 -3.57 -20.21
C ASP A 166 -0.11 -2.65 -21.35
N TRP A 167 0.27 -1.37 -21.33
CA TRP A 167 -0.25 -0.40 -22.31
C TRP A 167 0.14 -0.70 -23.76
N SER A 168 1.21 -1.49 -24.04
CA SER A 168 1.55 -1.90 -25.39
C SER A 168 0.56 -2.90 -26.01
N ASP A 169 -0.25 -3.55 -25.19
CA ASP A 169 -1.29 -4.49 -25.60
C ASP A 169 -2.59 -3.77 -25.99
N ILE A 170 -2.69 -2.45 -25.70
CA ILE A 170 -3.86 -1.63 -26.03
C ILE A 170 -3.85 -1.31 -27.51
N LYS A 171 -4.87 -1.82 -28.23
CA LYS A 171 -5.05 -1.59 -29.68
C LYS A 171 -6.09 -0.49 -29.99
N SER A 172 -6.80 -0.04 -28.98
CA SER A 172 -7.81 1.03 -29.09
C SER A 172 -7.17 2.41 -28.92
N GLN A 173 -7.92 3.48 -29.26
CA GLN A 173 -7.53 4.87 -28.97
C GLN A 173 -8.01 5.35 -27.60
N LYS A 174 -8.51 4.44 -26.76
CA LYS A 174 -9.04 4.75 -25.45
C LYS A 174 -7.91 5.06 -24.45
N PRO A 175 -8.19 5.89 -23.44
CA PRO A 175 -7.29 6.07 -22.32
C PRO A 175 -7.20 4.77 -21.50
N PHE A 176 -6.16 4.65 -20.67
CA PHE A 176 -6.00 3.49 -19.80
C PHE A 176 -5.90 3.87 -18.31
N PHE A 177 -6.34 2.93 -17.48
CA PHE A 177 -5.95 2.79 -16.08
C PHE A 177 -5.04 1.57 -15.96
N GLY A 178 -3.78 1.80 -15.63
CA GLY A 178 -2.76 0.75 -15.54
C GLY A 178 -2.11 0.67 -14.17
N GLN A 179 -1.81 -0.53 -13.74
CA GLN A 179 -1.02 -0.82 -12.55
C GLN A 179 0.25 -1.57 -12.95
N VAL A 180 1.38 -1.16 -12.41
CA VAL A 180 2.67 -1.84 -12.59
C VAL A 180 3.27 -2.10 -11.21
N ARG A 181 3.57 -3.36 -10.93
CA ARG A 181 4.37 -3.71 -9.76
C ARG A 181 5.82 -3.33 -10.03
N VAL A 182 6.42 -2.59 -9.10
CA VAL A 182 7.84 -2.24 -9.10
C VAL A 182 8.54 -2.99 -7.97
N SER A 183 9.77 -3.44 -8.20
CA SER A 183 10.58 -4.07 -7.17
C SER A 183 10.86 -3.12 -6.01
N GLY A 184 10.91 -3.65 -4.80
CA GLY A 184 11.16 -2.90 -3.57
C GLY A 184 11.92 -3.74 -2.55
N GLY A 185 11.72 -3.48 -1.27
CA GLY A 185 12.39 -4.19 -0.18
C GLY A 185 12.13 -5.69 -0.11
N LYS A 186 11.13 -6.19 -0.82
CA LYS A 186 10.88 -7.62 -0.95
C LYS A 186 11.90 -8.33 -1.83
N ASP A 187 12.46 -7.65 -2.81
CA ASP A 187 13.34 -8.21 -3.82
C ASP A 187 14.83 -8.00 -3.50
N VAL A 188 15.18 -7.79 -2.23
CA VAL A 188 16.57 -7.71 -1.78
C VAL A 188 17.28 -9.06 -1.95
N GLY A 189 18.51 -9.03 -2.47
CA GLY A 189 19.31 -10.22 -2.71
C GLY A 189 20.77 -9.86 -3.03
N ASP A 190 21.66 -10.85 -2.97
CA ASP A 190 23.12 -10.67 -3.10
C ASP A 190 23.56 -10.06 -4.45
N GLN A 191 22.73 -10.18 -5.50
CA GLN A 191 23.01 -9.58 -6.82
C GLN A 191 22.76 -8.06 -6.86
N LEU A 192 22.13 -7.49 -5.85
CA LEU A 192 21.71 -6.08 -5.84
C LEU A 192 22.89 -5.09 -5.88
N PRO A 193 23.99 -5.27 -5.12
CA PRO A 193 25.16 -4.42 -5.22
C PRO A 193 25.77 -4.38 -6.63
N ASP A 194 25.86 -5.53 -7.29
CA ASP A 194 26.38 -5.64 -8.66
C ASP A 194 25.49 -4.94 -9.67
N LEU A 195 24.17 -5.07 -9.52
CA LEU A 195 23.20 -4.37 -10.36
C LEU A 195 23.37 -2.85 -10.26
N LEU A 196 23.47 -2.34 -9.03
CA LEU A 196 23.65 -0.91 -8.78
C LEU A 196 24.94 -0.39 -9.38
N ALA A 197 26.08 -1.07 -9.12
CA ALA A 197 27.36 -0.68 -9.66
C ALA A 197 27.38 -0.66 -11.19
N LYS A 198 26.80 -1.67 -11.85
CA LYS A 198 26.66 -1.72 -13.32
C LYS A 198 25.77 -0.61 -13.87
N SER A 199 24.83 -0.12 -13.06
CA SER A 199 23.90 0.95 -13.42
C SER A 199 24.43 2.35 -13.06
N GLY A 200 25.64 2.47 -12.50
CA GLY A 200 26.25 3.74 -12.10
C GLY A 200 25.71 4.32 -10.79
N TYR A 201 25.03 3.51 -9.98
CA TYR A 201 24.54 3.89 -8.66
C TYR A 201 25.54 3.56 -7.56
N PRO A 202 25.57 4.32 -6.46
CA PRO A 202 26.36 3.96 -5.29
C PRO A 202 25.81 2.68 -4.67
N VAL A 203 26.65 2.01 -3.89
CA VAL A 203 26.25 0.86 -3.07
C VAL A 203 26.38 1.24 -1.61
N VAL A 204 25.28 1.27 -0.88
CA VAL A 204 25.28 1.50 0.57
C VAL A 204 25.82 0.26 1.27
N LYS A 205 26.87 0.44 2.10
CA LYS A 205 27.50 -0.61 2.89
C LYS A 205 26.98 -0.61 4.32
N ALA A 206 26.98 -1.76 4.97
CA ALA A 206 26.61 -1.90 6.38
C ALA A 206 27.35 -0.91 7.32
N SER A 207 28.62 -0.58 7.02
CA SER A 207 29.43 0.37 7.81
C SER A 207 28.97 1.83 7.72
N GLN A 208 28.15 2.19 6.74
CA GLN A 208 27.62 3.56 6.51
C GLN A 208 26.27 3.80 7.21
N VAL A 209 25.61 2.72 7.61
CA VAL A 209 24.24 2.77 8.15
C VAL A 209 24.26 3.17 9.61
N THR A 210 23.36 4.07 10.00
CA THR A 210 22.98 4.30 11.41
C THR A 210 21.79 3.41 11.72
N VAL A 211 21.92 2.58 12.76
CA VAL A 211 20.83 1.69 13.20
C VAL A 211 19.88 2.47 14.10
N PRO A 212 18.58 2.48 13.82
CA PRO A 212 17.59 3.09 14.70
C PRO A 212 17.60 2.47 16.11
N PRO A 213 17.29 3.24 17.18
CA PRO A 213 17.48 2.83 18.57
C PRO A 213 16.66 1.61 19.00
N GLN A 214 15.55 1.34 18.32
CA GLN A 214 14.71 0.15 18.57
C GLN A 214 15.35 -1.17 18.12
N TYR A 215 16.50 -1.13 17.44
CA TYR A 215 17.24 -2.29 16.99
C TYR A 215 18.64 -2.34 17.62
N PRO A 216 19.19 -3.51 17.91
CA PRO A 216 20.58 -3.61 18.34
C PRO A 216 21.53 -3.29 17.17
N ASP A 217 22.60 -2.55 17.49
CA ASP A 217 23.60 -2.19 16.50
C ASP A 217 24.58 -3.37 16.26
N ILE A 218 24.12 -4.33 15.46
CA ILE A 218 24.85 -5.50 15.02
C ILE A 218 25.03 -5.51 13.51
N TYR A 219 25.99 -6.29 13.02
CA TYR A 219 26.29 -6.37 11.59
C TYR A 219 25.06 -6.76 10.76
N GLU A 220 24.30 -7.75 11.21
CA GLU A 220 23.12 -8.26 10.52
C GLU A 220 22.04 -7.18 10.35
N MET A 221 21.82 -6.33 11.35
CA MET A 221 20.88 -5.21 11.26
C MET A 221 21.38 -4.14 10.29
N ARG A 222 22.65 -3.74 10.42
CA ARG A 222 23.30 -2.79 9.49
C ARG A 222 23.23 -3.30 8.05
N TYR A 223 23.51 -4.58 7.84
CA TYR A 223 23.46 -5.21 6.52
C TYR A 223 22.04 -5.18 5.93
N ASN A 224 21.02 -5.57 6.71
CA ASN A 224 19.63 -5.57 6.23
C ASN A 224 19.13 -4.15 5.90
N ILE A 225 19.43 -3.16 6.75
CA ILE A 225 19.08 -1.76 6.48
C ILE A 225 19.79 -1.27 5.20
N ALA A 226 21.09 -1.57 5.04
CA ALA A 226 21.84 -1.23 3.83
C ALA A 226 21.21 -1.86 2.57
N MET A 227 20.81 -3.14 2.66
CA MET A 227 20.15 -3.84 1.54
C MET A 227 18.80 -3.23 1.20
N HIS A 228 18.00 -2.79 2.19
CA HIS A 228 16.77 -2.05 1.92
C HIS A 228 17.03 -0.68 1.29
N MET A 229 18.06 0.05 1.72
CA MET A 229 18.48 1.30 1.06
C MET A 229 18.94 1.04 -0.39
N ASN A 230 19.66 -0.03 -0.63
CA ASN A 230 20.05 -0.45 -1.99
C ASN A 230 18.83 -0.81 -2.84
N SER A 231 17.80 -1.42 -2.27
CA SER A 231 16.57 -1.74 -2.99
C SER A 231 15.78 -0.48 -3.42
N VAL A 232 15.88 0.62 -2.68
CA VAL A 232 15.31 1.92 -3.08
C VAL A 232 15.94 2.40 -4.39
N MET A 233 17.24 2.24 -4.56
CA MET A 233 17.94 2.60 -5.79
C MET A 233 17.61 1.65 -6.95
N GLN A 234 17.38 0.35 -6.68
CA GLN A 234 16.83 -0.57 -7.69
C GLN A 234 15.46 -0.11 -8.16
N THR A 235 14.60 0.28 -7.23
CA THR A 235 13.27 0.85 -7.54
C THR A 235 13.39 2.05 -8.48
N ASP A 236 14.33 2.96 -8.21
CA ASP A 236 14.57 4.14 -9.05
C ASP A 236 14.99 3.75 -10.47
N ILE A 237 15.88 2.77 -10.62
CA ILE A 237 16.30 2.24 -11.93
C ILE A 237 15.09 1.68 -12.70
N GLU A 238 14.22 0.93 -12.05
CA GLU A 238 13.04 0.34 -12.70
C GLU A 238 12.03 1.42 -13.10
N ILE A 239 11.75 2.37 -12.24
CA ILE A 239 10.90 3.53 -12.53
C ILE A 239 11.48 4.33 -13.70
N GLY A 240 12.80 4.56 -13.71
CA GLY A 240 13.48 5.24 -14.83
C GLY A 240 13.26 4.54 -16.17
N LYS A 241 13.29 3.21 -16.22
CA LYS A 241 12.99 2.42 -17.43
C LYS A 241 11.53 2.58 -17.88
N ILE A 242 10.59 2.59 -16.93
CA ILE A 242 9.15 2.78 -17.20
C ILE A 242 8.92 4.19 -17.76
N LEU A 243 9.48 5.24 -17.12
CA LEU A 243 9.34 6.62 -17.56
C LEU A 243 9.93 6.84 -18.95
N SER A 244 11.13 6.28 -19.22
CA SER A 244 11.76 6.36 -20.55
C SER A 244 10.94 5.64 -21.62
N ARG A 245 10.23 4.56 -21.26
CA ARG A 245 9.30 3.88 -22.17
C ARG A 245 8.06 4.74 -22.44
N LEU A 246 7.46 5.37 -21.43
CA LEU A 246 6.33 6.29 -21.60
C LEU A 246 6.70 7.46 -22.52
N GLU A 247 7.89 8.03 -22.34
CA GLU A 247 8.41 9.13 -23.19
C GLU A 247 8.55 8.68 -24.63
N ARG A 248 9.21 7.55 -24.90
CA ARG A 248 9.37 6.99 -26.24
C ARG A 248 8.03 6.69 -26.93
N ASP A 249 7.03 6.23 -26.17
CA ASP A 249 5.70 5.90 -26.66
C ASP A 249 4.79 7.16 -26.79
N GLY A 250 5.31 8.38 -26.47
CA GLY A 250 4.59 9.66 -26.56
C GLY A 250 3.43 9.79 -25.59
N LEU A 251 3.55 9.15 -24.41
CA LEU A 251 2.50 9.07 -23.38
C LEU A 251 2.76 9.97 -22.16
N THR A 252 3.96 10.55 -22.01
CA THR A 252 4.33 11.34 -20.82
C THR A 252 3.32 12.45 -20.52
N ASP A 253 2.99 13.28 -21.52
CA ASP A 253 2.06 14.41 -21.37
C ASP A 253 0.58 14.03 -21.50
N LYS A 254 0.29 12.73 -21.38
CA LYS A 254 -1.05 12.17 -21.45
C LYS A 254 -1.35 11.24 -20.26
N THR A 255 -0.42 11.15 -19.29
CA THR A 255 -0.52 10.17 -18.21
C THR A 255 -0.31 10.82 -16.85
N ILE A 256 -1.24 10.61 -15.95
CA ILE A 256 -1.10 10.90 -14.52
C ILE A 256 -0.38 9.71 -13.89
N ILE A 257 0.73 9.95 -13.23
CA ILE A 257 1.59 8.91 -12.66
C ILE A 257 1.54 8.99 -11.13
N PHE A 258 1.20 7.90 -10.49
CA PHE A 258 1.24 7.72 -9.05
C PHE A 258 2.39 6.76 -8.72
N VAL A 259 3.30 7.17 -7.85
CA VAL A 259 4.37 6.33 -7.31
C VAL A 259 4.15 6.21 -5.81
N PHE A 260 3.95 4.99 -5.33
CA PHE A 260 3.74 4.72 -3.89
C PHE A 260 4.09 3.27 -3.56
N ALA A 261 4.35 2.99 -2.28
CA ALA A 261 4.51 1.61 -1.81
C ALA A 261 3.21 1.08 -1.20
N ASP A 262 3.03 -0.24 -1.23
CA ASP A 262 1.86 -0.88 -0.62
C ASP A 262 1.90 -0.87 0.92
N HIS A 263 3.07 -0.92 1.53
CA HIS A 263 3.35 -0.74 2.95
C HIS A 263 4.86 -0.52 3.18
N GLY A 264 5.27 -0.33 4.43
CA GLY A 264 6.67 -0.10 4.80
C GLY A 264 7.61 -1.27 4.53
N SER A 265 8.90 -1.06 4.77
CA SER A 265 9.99 -1.99 4.46
C SER A 265 9.91 -3.29 5.28
N ASP A 266 10.66 -4.31 4.84
CA ASP A 266 10.66 -5.65 5.43
C ASP A 266 11.71 -5.78 6.57
N LEU A 267 11.66 -4.86 7.55
CA LEU A 267 12.49 -4.87 8.77
C LEU A 267 11.71 -5.43 9.98
N PRO A 268 12.38 -5.71 11.11
CA PRO A 268 11.75 -6.46 12.21
C PRO A 268 10.45 -5.88 12.74
N ARG A 269 10.39 -4.58 13.01
CA ARG A 269 9.19 -3.90 13.54
C ARG A 269 8.43 -3.09 12.48
N SER A 270 8.68 -3.34 11.20
CA SER A 270 8.09 -2.64 10.09
C SER A 270 6.91 -3.42 9.48
N LYS A 271 7.14 -4.18 8.42
CA LYS A 271 6.10 -5.01 7.80
C LYS A 271 5.44 -5.94 8.82
N GLU A 272 4.11 -6.07 8.73
CA GLU A 272 3.21 -6.82 9.61
C GLU A 272 2.84 -6.12 10.91
N PHE A 273 3.52 -5.02 11.26
CA PHE A 273 3.32 -4.28 12.51
C PHE A 273 2.77 -2.87 12.24
N CYS A 274 1.79 -2.46 13.05
CA CYS A 274 1.16 -1.14 12.94
C CYS A 274 1.99 -0.01 13.57
N TYR A 275 3.32 -0.05 13.43
CA TYR A 275 4.20 1.08 13.73
C TYR A 275 4.42 1.92 12.47
N ILE A 276 4.88 3.16 12.65
CA ILE A 276 5.14 4.09 11.54
C ILE A 276 6.08 3.47 10.49
N GLU A 277 7.08 2.70 10.88
CA GLU A 277 7.96 2.01 9.93
C GLU A 277 7.21 1.05 8.98
N GLY A 278 6.12 0.43 9.45
CA GLY A 278 5.30 -0.49 8.67
C GLY A 278 4.19 0.20 7.86
N LEU A 279 3.81 1.41 8.27
CA LEU A 279 2.66 2.12 7.72
C LEU A 279 3.05 3.29 6.80
N HIS A 280 4.14 4.01 7.11
CA HIS A 280 4.58 5.18 6.35
C HIS A 280 5.18 4.77 5.00
N VAL A 281 4.61 5.29 3.93
CA VAL A 281 4.96 4.94 2.55
C VAL A 281 5.31 6.19 1.73
N PRO A 282 6.17 6.08 0.71
CA PRO A 282 6.35 7.15 -0.25
C PRO A 282 5.05 7.36 -1.05
N LEU A 283 4.75 8.61 -1.39
CA LEU A 283 3.68 8.96 -2.31
C LEU A 283 4.08 10.18 -3.14
N ILE A 284 4.10 10.00 -4.45
CA ILE A 284 4.32 11.06 -5.44
C ILE A 284 3.21 10.97 -6.47
N ILE A 285 2.60 12.10 -6.81
CA ILE A 285 1.60 12.20 -7.87
C ILE A 285 2.10 13.23 -8.88
N SER A 286 2.43 12.77 -10.09
CA SER A 286 2.86 13.62 -11.20
C SER A 286 1.78 13.63 -12.29
N ALA A 287 1.44 14.81 -12.78
CA ALA A 287 0.44 14.99 -13.81
C ALA A 287 1.00 15.84 -14.97
N PRO A 288 0.39 15.74 -16.19
CA PRO A 288 0.69 16.66 -17.26
C PRO A 288 0.46 18.12 -16.85
N GLU A 289 1.30 19.04 -17.32
CA GLU A 289 1.17 20.48 -17.01
C GLU A 289 -0.19 21.09 -17.43
N SER A 290 -0.87 20.43 -18.37
CA SER A 290 -2.22 20.83 -18.80
C SER A 290 -3.32 20.49 -17.80
N LEU A 291 -3.04 19.69 -16.76
CA LEU A 291 -4.02 19.34 -15.73
C LEU A 291 -3.98 20.36 -14.61
N GLU A 292 -5.04 21.15 -14.50
CA GLU A 292 -5.20 22.15 -13.44
C GLU A 292 -5.34 21.49 -12.05
N GLY A 293 -4.88 22.19 -11.02
CA GLY A 293 -5.02 21.77 -9.61
C GLY A 293 -3.91 20.86 -9.09
N VAL A 294 -2.94 20.46 -9.92
CA VAL A 294 -1.74 19.73 -9.51
C VAL A 294 -0.52 20.62 -9.72
N GLU A 295 -0.07 21.28 -8.66
CA GLU A 295 1.07 22.22 -8.73
C GLU A 295 2.40 21.45 -8.70
N SER A 296 3.10 21.43 -9.83
CA SER A 296 4.40 20.76 -9.96
C SER A 296 5.46 21.30 -9.00
N GLY A 297 6.27 20.40 -8.43
CA GLY A 297 7.35 20.72 -7.51
C GLY A 297 6.90 21.05 -6.10
N THR A 298 5.65 20.80 -5.76
CA THR A 298 5.09 21.06 -4.43
C THR A 298 5.36 19.91 -3.46
N VAL A 299 5.68 20.25 -2.20
CA VAL A 299 5.77 19.31 -1.09
C VAL A 299 4.60 19.55 -0.14
N ARG A 300 3.86 18.52 0.19
CA ARG A 300 2.68 18.57 1.06
C ARG A 300 2.87 17.67 2.28
N ASP A 301 2.50 18.16 3.46
CA ASP A 301 2.56 17.47 4.75
C ASP A 301 1.17 17.08 5.29
N ASP A 302 0.16 17.08 4.43
CA ASP A 302 -1.17 16.58 4.77
C ASP A 302 -1.10 15.12 5.19
N LEU A 303 -1.95 14.71 6.13
CA LEU A 303 -2.20 13.30 6.39
C LEU A 303 -2.94 12.68 5.19
N VAL A 304 -2.35 11.66 4.59
CA VAL A 304 -2.94 10.92 3.47
C VAL A 304 -3.09 9.46 3.85
N SER A 305 -4.31 8.93 3.75
CA SER A 305 -4.53 7.49 3.72
C SER A 305 -4.26 6.96 2.33
N LEU A 306 -3.58 5.84 2.21
CA LEU A 306 -3.23 5.28 0.90
C LEU A 306 -4.45 4.97 0.02
N ILE A 307 -5.64 4.74 0.60
CA ILE A 307 -6.88 4.60 -0.15
C ILE A 307 -7.23 5.85 -0.96
N ASP A 308 -6.75 7.04 -0.54
CA ASP A 308 -7.04 8.30 -1.23
C ASP A 308 -6.38 8.40 -2.62
N VAL A 309 -5.42 7.53 -2.92
CA VAL A 309 -4.88 7.35 -4.27
C VAL A 309 -5.99 6.99 -5.26
N THR A 310 -6.94 6.15 -4.85
CA THR A 310 -8.08 5.73 -5.67
C THR A 310 -9.01 6.89 -5.98
N GLY A 311 -9.50 7.59 -4.97
CA GLY A 311 -10.40 8.73 -5.17
C GLY A 311 -9.74 9.88 -5.94
N THR A 312 -8.44 10.09 -5.69
CA THR A 312 -7.66 11.08 -6.44
C THR A 312 -7.55 10.72 -7.92
N ALA A 313 -7.26 9.44 -8.23
CA ALA A 313 -7.17 8.98 -9.62
C ALA A 313 -8.50 9.13 -10.38
N LEU A 314 -9.62 8.83 -9.72
CA LEU A 314 -10.95 9.02 -10.27
C LEU A 314 -11.24 10.52 -10.50
N ALA A 315 -11.03 11.35 -9.49
CA ALA A 315 -11.32 12.78 -9.56
C ALA A 315 -10.46 13.52 -10.61
N LEU A 316 -9.16 13.23 -10.69
CA LEU A 316 -8.26 13.83 -11.69
C LEU A 316 -8.60 13.43 -13.14
N THR A 317 -9.44 12.43 -13.32
CA THR A 317 -9.93 11.98 -14.62
C THR A 317 -11.41 12.30 -14.85
N ASN A 318 -11.95 13.24 -14.06
CA ASN A 318 -13.35 13.70 -14.11
C ASN A 318 -14.35 12.54 -13.95
N GLN A 319 -14.05 11.60 -13.03
CA GLN A 319 -14.96 10.52 -12.66
C GLN A 319 -15.47 10.74 -11.23
N ASP A 320 -16.75 10.42 -11.02
CA ASP A 320 -17.33 10.47 -9.68
C ASP A 320 -16.73 9.39 -8.78
N ILE A 321 -16.44 9.76 -7.54
CA ILE A 321 -16.06 8.81 -6.49
C ILE A 321 -17.33 8.13 -6.00
N PRO A 322 -17.47 6.79 -6.11
CA PRO A 322 -18.64 6.09 -5.59
C PRO A 322 -18.84 6.33 -4.09
N GLU A 323 -20.08 6.57 -3.65
CA GLU A 323 -20.43 6.81 -2.24
C GLU A 323 -20.07 5.62 -1.32
N SER A 324 -19.95 4.42 -1.89
CA SER A 324 -19.54 3.22 -1.16
C SER A 324 -18.05 3.21 -0.78
N MET A 325 -17.24 4.11 -1.35
CA MET A 325 -15.81 4.21 -1.09
C MET A 325 -15.51 5.18 0.05
N ASP A 326 -14.52 4.87 0.89
CA ASP A 326 -14.04 5.71 2.00
C ASP A 326 -12.96 6.72 1.55
N THR A 327 -12.55 6.64 0.30
CA THR A 327 -11.50 7.42 -0.34
C THR A 327 -11.87 8.89 -0.54
N ARG A 328 -10.85 9.76 -0.65
CA ARG A 328 -11.02 11.20 -0.93
C ARG A 328 -10.06 11.63 -2.04
N ASN A 329 -10.36 12.76 -2.68
CA ASN A 329 -9.42 13.40 -3.60
C ASN A 329 -8.46 14.31 -2.80
N VAL A 330 -7.15 14.01 -2.82
CA VAL A 330 -6.13 14.82 -2.11
C VAL A 330 -5.95 16.22 -2.68
N PHE A 331 -6.42 16.48 -3.90
CA PHE A 331 -6.40 17.80 -4.53
C PHE A 331 -7.72 18.58 -4.38
N ASP A 332 -8.72 18.03 -3.66
CA ASP A 332 -9.89 18.83 -3.30
C ASP A 332 -9.45 19.98 -2.39
N LYS A 333 -9.95 21.18 -2.64
CA LYS A 333 -9.65 22.38 -1.83
C LYS A 333 -10.02 22.24 -0.36
N ASN A 334 -10.96 21.36 -0.04
CA ASN A 334 -11.39 21.06 1.32
C ASN A 334 -10.79 19.76 1.85
N TYR A 335 -9.83 19.16 1.11
CA TYR A 335 -9.21 17.92 1.57
C TYR A 335 -8.60 18.12 2.95
N LYS A 336 -9.03 17.30 3.87
CA LYS A 336 -8.51 17.24 5.22
C LYS A 336 -8.77 15.84 5.79
N ARG A 337 -7.70 15.18 6.23
CA ARG A 337 -7.79 14.04 7.15
C ARG A 337 -7.20 14.48 8.48
N GLU A 338 -7.98 14.33 9.54
CA GLU A 338 -7.47 14.57 10.90
C GLU A 338 -6.72 13.34 11.40
N TYR A 339 -7.16 12.16 10.91
CA TYR A 339 -6.61 10.85 11.30
C TYR A 339 -6.52 9.92 10.09
N VAL A 340 -5.52 9.04 10.15
CA VAL A 340 -5.39 7.87 9.28
C VAL A 340 -5.41 6.63 10.15
N PHE A 341 -6.14 5.61 9.73
CA PHE A 341 -6.38 4.39 10.51
C PHE A 341 -5.72 3.19 9.84
N SER A 342 -5.25 2.24 10.65
CA SER A 342 -4.67 0.98 10.14
C SER A 342 -5.04 -0.19 11.02
N ALA A 343 -5.05 -1.38 10.41
CA ALA A 343 -5.40 -2.62 11.09
C ALA A 343 -4.44 -3.75 10.70
N SER A 344 -4.14 -4.61 11.67
CA SER A 344 -3.42 -5.87 11.46
C SER A 344 -4.03 -6.96 12.34
N ASP A 345 -4.62 -7.99 11.71
CA ASP A 345 -5.23 -9.11 12.43
C ASP A 345 -4.50 -10.42 12.18
N ARG A 346 -4.19 -10.75 10.95
CA ARG A 346 -3.45 -11.95 10.59
C ARG A 346 -2.39 -11.64 9.54
N SER A 347 -1.16 -11.97 9.86
CA SER A 347 -0.04 -11.93 8.94
C SER A 347 0.50 -13.33 8.72
N ALA A 348 0.19 -13.93 7.57
CA ALA A 348 0.44 -15.35 7.25
C ALA A 348 -0.16 -16.29 8.32
N ASN A 349 0.67 -16.88 9.18
CA ASN A 349 0.29 -17.77 10.29
C ASN A 349 0.34 -17.09 11.65
N VAL A 350 0.72 -15.81 11.72
CA VAL A 350 0.68 -15.04 12.96
C VAL A 350 -0.72 -14.44 13.11
N ILE A 351 -1.44 -14.86 14.15
CA ILE A 351 -2.74 -14.28 14.49
C ILE A 351 -2.52 -13.24 15.56
N ASP A 352 -2.90 -12.04 15.25
CA ASP A 352 -2.88 -10.90 16.15
C ASP A 352 -4.23 -10.16 16.09
N ARG A 353 -4.29 -9.00 16.66
CA ARG A 353 -5.39 -8.07 16.54
C ARG A 353 -4.94 -6.70 17.04
N VAL A 354 -4.63 -5.84 16.10
CA VAL A 354 -4.10 -4.51 16.35
C VAL A 354 -4.90 -3.50 15.55
N ARG A 355 -5.17 -2.35 16.16
CA ARG A 355 -5.71 -1.17 15.51
C ARG A 355 -4.82 0.01 15.81
N SER A 356 -4.64 0.90 14.84
CA SER A 356 -3.87 2.11 15.06
C SER A 356 -4.53 3.33 14.43
N VAL A 357 -4.20 4.49 14.98
CA VAL A 357 -4.61 5.79 14.46
C VAL A 357 -3.44 6.76 14.51
N VAL A 358 -3.11 7.34 13.36
CA VAL A 358 -2.09 8.39 13.22
C VAL A 358 -2.80 9.72 13.07
N GLY A 359 -2.51 10.63 13.98
CA GLY A 359 -2.93 12.02 13.92
C GLY A 359 -1.82 12.96 13.45
N LYS A 360 -2.02 14.28 13.63
CA LYS A 360 -1.03 15.25 13.19
C LYS A 360 0.33 15.10 13.90
N ARG A 361 0.32 14.72 15.18
CA ARG A 361 1.52 14.60 16.01
C ARG A 361 1.64 13.25 16.70
N TYR A 362 0.53 12.65 17.09
CA TYR A 362 0.52 11.43 17.89
C TYR A 362 0.13 10.23 17.07
N HIS A 363 0.70 9.08 17.42
CA HIS A 363 0.29 7.78 16.96
C HIS A 363 -0.18 6.94 18.14
N TYR A 364 -1.38 6.39 18.05
CA TYR A 364 -1.96 5.53 19.07
C TYR A 364 -2.20 4.14 18.51
N ILE A 365 -1.78 3.11 19.27
CA ILE A 365 -1.92 1.69 18.93
C ILE A 365 -2.72 1.01 20.04
N LYS A 366 -3.74 0.25 19.65
CA LYS A 366 -4.51 -0.63 20.52
C LYS A 366 -4.25 -2.08 20.21
N ASN A 367 -3.72 -2.80 21.20
CA ASN A 367 -3.44 -4.22 21.16
C ASN A 367 -4.55 -4.99 21.87
N TYR A 368 -5.17 -5.97 21.19
CA TYR A 368 -6.24 -6.78 21.76
C TYR A 368 -5.75 -8.16 22.24
N LYS A 369 -4.62 -8.64 21.69
CA LYS A 369 -4.00 -9.92 22.06
C LYS A 369 -2.82 -9.68 22.99
N LEU A 370 -3.06 -9.77 24.31
CA LEU A 370 -2.04 -9.52 25.33
C LEU A 370 -1.42 -10.82 25.86
N ASP A 371 -1.88 -11.98 25.40
CA ASP A 371 -1.40 -13.31 25.76
C ASP A 371 -0.13 -13.74 25.02
N ARG A 372 0.47 -12.82 24.27
CA ARG A 372 1.66 -13.06 23.43
C ARG A 372 2.49 -11.80 23.27
N PRO A 373 3.83 -11.91 23.09
CA PRO A 373 4.68 -10.77 22.77
C PRO A 373 4.38 -10.23 21.35
N LEU A 374 4.90 -9.04 21.03
CA LEU A 374 4.82 -8.48 19.68
C LEU A 374 5.54 -9.40 18.68
N PHE A 375 6.81 -9.77 18.98
CA PHE A 375 7.54 -10.76 18.23
C PHE A 375 7.21 -12.16 18.77
N ASN A 376 6.03 -12.65 18.43
CA ASN A 376 5.70 -14.03 18.69
C ASN A 376 6.36 -14.94 17.64
N TYR A 377 6.32 -16.25 17.83
CA TYR A 377 6.87 -17.23 16.88
C TYR A 377 6.07 -17.21 15.58
N GLY A 378 6.32 -16.19 14.76
CA GLY A 378 5.62 -15.97 13.52
C GLY A 378 6.37 -16.50 12.30
N HIS A 379 5.80 -16.21 11.12
CA HIS A 379 6.31 -16.69 9.85
C HIS A 379 7.80 -16.40 9.64
N ARG A 380 8.27 -15.19 9.92
CA ARG A 380 9.66 -14.79 9.68
C ARG A 380 10.63 -15.47 10.63
N GLU A 381 10.25 -15.57 11.90
CA GLU A 381 11.07 -16.25 12.90
C GLU A 381 11.21 -17.75 12.60
N MET A 382 10.11 -18.40 12.22
CA MET A 382 10.15 -19.80 11.80
C MET A 382 10.95 -19.98 10.50
N MET A 383 10.86 -19.03 9.56
CA MET A 383 11.75 -19.03 8.39
C MET A 383 13.21 -18.85 8.76
N ALA A 384 13.53 -18.02 9.74
CA ALA A 384 14.89 -17.83 10.21
C ALA A 384 15.45 -19.11 10.88
N ILE A 385 14.62 -19.86 11.59
CA ILE A 385 14.99 -21.13 12.22
C ILE A 385 15.20 -22.22 11.16
N ASP A 386 14.25 -22.40 10.23
CA ASP A 386 14.31 -23.45 9.20
C ASP A 386 15.33 -23.12 8.09
N TYR A 387 15.58 -21.82 7.83
CA TYR A 387 16.45 -21.32 6.77
C TYR A 387 17.34 -20.18 7.29
N PRO A 388 18.35 -20.49 8.13
CA PRO A 388 19.18 -19.46 8.80
C PRO A 388 19.95 -18.56 7.82
N ASP A 389 20.27 -19.06 6.64
CA ASP A 389 20.94 -18.29 5.58
C ASP A 389 19.98 -17.42 4.74
N SER A 390 18.69 -17.43 5.06
CA SER A 390 17.73 -16.56 4.40
C SER A 390 17.89 -15.09 4.85
N LYS A 391 17.27 -14.17 4.09
CA LYS A 391 17.21 -12.75 4.46
C LYS A 391 16.55 -12.48 5.84
N TYR A 392 15.94 -13.48 6.45
CA TYR A 392 15.30 -13.39 7.76
C TYR A 392 16.16 -13.98 8.90
N GLY A 393 17.36 -14.50 8.61
CA GLY A 393 18.24 -15.10 9.62
C GLY A 393 18.52 -14.23 10.83
N TYR A 394 18.47 -12.91 10.67
CA TYR A 394 18.64 -11.96 11.77
C TYR A 394 17.54 -12.06 12.85
N PHE A 395 16.32 -12.55 12.54
CA PHE A 395 15.29 -12.75 13.57
C PHE A 395 15.69 -13.78 14.62
N ALA A 396 16.32 -14.88 14.20
CA ALA A 396 16.86 -15.87 15.14
C ALA A 396 17.97 -15.27 16.01
N LYS A 397 18.81 -14.40 15.42
CA LYS A 397 19.84 -13.69 16.18
C LYS A 397 19.26 -12.73 17.21
N LEU A 398 18.23 -11.96 16.86
CA LEU A 398 17.55 -11.06 17.79
C LEU A 398 16.93 -11.84 18.97
N ARG A 399 16.30 -12.99 18.69
CA ARG A 399 15.74 -13.87 19.74
C ARG A 399 16.83 -14.37 20.69
N SER A 400 17.93 -14.89 20.17
CA SER A 400 19.07 -15.32 21.00
C SER A 400 19.60 -14.17 21.88
N MET A 401 19.78 -12.98 21.32
CA MET A 401 20.21 -11.81 22.09
C MET A 401 19.25 -11.43 23.21
N TYR A 402 17.93 -11.55 22.98
CA TYR A 402 16.93 -11.33 24.02
C TYR A 402 17.03 -12.37 25.13
N GLU A 403 17.13 -13.65 24.80
CA GLU A 403 17.25 -14.77 25.74
C GLU A 403 18.54 -14.70 26.57
N ASP A 404 19.61 -14.20 25.96
CA ASP A 404 20.91 -13.98 26.61
C ASP A 404 20.99 -12.67 27.42
N GLY A 405 19.91 -11.84 27.45
CA GLY A 405 19.87 -10.56 28.15
C GLY A 405 20.80 -9.49 27.56
N LEU A 406 21.11 -9.56 26.26
CA LEU A 406 22.03 -8.64 25.56
C LEU A 406 21.33 -7.43 24.94
N LEU A 407 19.98 -7.38 24.96
CA LEU A 407 19.21 -6.25 24.48
C LEU A 407 18.94 -5.24 25.60
N ASN A 408 18.96 -3.95 25.27
CA ASN A 408 18.49 -2.91 26.19
C ASN A 408 16.95 -2.92 26.30
N GLU A 409 16.37 -2.12 27.19
CA GLU A 409 14.93 -2.08 27.46
C GLU A 409 14.09 -1.81 26.20
N ILE A 410 14.50 -0.84 25.37
CA ILE A 410 13.80 -0.49 24.12
C ILE A 410 13.82 -1.66 23.13
N GLN A 411 14.99 -2.27 22.95
CA GLN A 411 15.21 -3.38 22.02
C GLN A 411 14.52 -4.68 22.49
N ALA A 412 14.38 -4.87 23.79
CA ALA A 412 13.74 -6.03 24.40
C ALA A 412 12.19 -5.94 24.37
N THR A 413 11.62 -4.73 24.31
CA THR A 413 10.16 -4.49 24.35
C THR A 413 9.35 -5.42 23.42
N PRO A 414 9.74 -5.66 22.15
CA PRO A 414 8.96 -6.52 21.25
C PRO A 414 8.89 -8.00 21.67
N PHE A 415 9.80 -8.45 22.53
CA PHE A 415 9.87 -9.84 23.01
C PHE A 415 9.21 -10.05 24.37
N GLY A 416 8.97 -8.97 25.11
CA GLY A 416 8.40 -8.98 26.46
C GLY A 416 6.87 -8.97 26.49
N ASP A 417 6.34 -8.68 27.68
CA ASP A 417 4.91 -8.54 27.90
C ASP A 417 4.35 -7.38 27.07
N ARG A 418 3.20 -7.62 26.45
CA ARG A 418 2.57 -6.67 25.56
C ARG A 418 1.62 -5.74 26.33
N THR A 419 1.73 -4.44 26.07
CA THR A 419 0.80 -3.44 26.62
C THR A 419 -0.50 -3.39 25.78
N ALA A 420 -1.61 -3.09 26.44
CA ALA A 420 -2.91 -2.95 25.76
C ALA A 420 -2.96 -1.71 24.86
N GLU A 421 -2.23 -0.67 25.23
CA GLU A 421 -2.26 0.64 24.57
C GLU A 421 -0.87 1.22 24.49
N GLU A 422 -0.61 1.86 23.36
CA GLU A 422 0.63 2.57 23.09
C GLU A 422 0.28 3.95 22.52
N LEU A 423 1.00 4.98 22.98
CA LEU A 423 0.89 6.35 22.48
C LEU A 423 2.30 6.90 22.25
N TYR A 424 2.55 7.41 21.05
CA TYR A 424 3.85 7.95 20.66
C TYR A 424 3.73 9.36 20.14
N ASP A 425 4.67 10.23 20.50
CA ASP A 425 4.82 11.60 19.99
C ASP A 425 5.77 11.57 18.77
N LEU A 426 5.25 11.47 17.58
CA LEU A 426 6.03 11.34 16.35
C LEU A 426 6.95 12.54 16.06
N GLN A 427 6.71 13.70 16.68
CA GLN A 427 7.56 14.88 16.54
C GLN A 427 8.85 14.75 17.36
N ASN A 428 8.77 14.18 18.57
CA ASN A 428 9.90 14.08 19.48
C ASN A 428 10.50 12.67 19.52
N ASP A 429 9.71 11.65 19.13
CA ASP A 429 10.09 10.24 19.09
C ASP A 429 9.62 9.61 17.78
N PRO A 430 10.25 9.93 16.64
CA PRO A 430 9.88 9.39 15.35
C PRO A 430 10.14 7.87 15.23
N ASN A 431 10.89 7.29 16.16
CA ASN A 431 11.17 5.85 16.21
C ASN A 431 10.23 5.07 17.14
N GLU A 432 9.26 5.73 17.78
CA GLU A 432 8.26 5.09 18.64
C GLU A 432 8.89 4.20 19.73
N THR A 433 9.80 4.79 20.50
CA THR A 433 10.58 4.09 21.54
C THR A 433 10.05 4.35 22.94
N VAL A 434 9.29 5.42 23.14
CA VAL A 434 8.77 5.86 24.44
C VAL A 434 7.24 5.82 24.44
N ASN A 435 6.66 4.78 25.02
CA ASN A 435 5.20 4.67 25.16
C ASN A 435 4.66 5.63 26.23
N LEU A 436 3.90 6.62 25.81
CA LEU A 436 3.30 7.68 26.65
C LEU A 436 1.90 7.31 27.18
N ALA A 437 1.35 6.14 26.87
CA ALA A 437 -0.02 5.77 27.23
C ALA A 437 -0.28 5.73 28.76
N SER A 438 0.75 5.60 29.57
CA SER A 438 0.67 5.67 31.04
C SER A 438 1.11 7.02 31.64
N ASP A 439 1.61 7.94 30.80
CA ASP A 439 2.07 9.26 31.27
C ASP A 439 0.87 10.20 31.48
N LYS A 440 0.72 10.67 32.73
CA LYS A 440 -0.37 11.59 33.14
C LYS A 440 -0.33 12.92 32.40
N ASN A 441 0.82 13.35 31.89
CA ASN A 441 0.95 14.56 31.12
C ASN A 441 0.37 14.46 29.71
N HIS A 442 0.11 13.26 29.22
CA HIS A 442 -0.43 12.98 27.87
C HIS A 442 -1.82 12.34 27.90
N ILE A 443 -2.56 12.48 29.02
CA ILE A 443 -3.88 11.87 29.16
C ILE A 443 -4.92 12.47 28.21
N ALA A 444 -4.80 13.76 27.88
CA ALA A 444 -5.72 14.44 26.98
C ALA A 444 -5.57 13.90 25.54
N GLU A 445 -4.34 13.77 25.06
CA GLU A 445 -4.01 13.20 23.76
C GLU A 445 -4.42 11.73 23.68
N LEU A 446 -4.19 10.96 24.73
CA LEU A 446 -4.63 9.56 24.80
C LEU A 446 -6.15 9.43 24.68
N ILE A 447 -6.91 10.29 25.36
CA ILE A 447 -8.39 10.28 25.28
C ILE A 447 -8.86 10.67 23.87
N GLU A 448 -8.25 11.70 23.28
CA GLU A 448 -8.54 12.13 21.91
C GLU A 448 -8.33 10.99 20.91
N MET A 449 -7.16 10.37 20.93
CA MET A 449 -6.80 9.30 20.00
C MET A 449 -7.63 8.02 20.20
N ARG A 450 -7.97 7.69 21.44
CA ARG A 450 -8.94 6.61 21.76
C ARG A 450 -10.31 6.93 21.16
N GLY A 451 -10.79 8.17 21.30
CA GLY A 451 -12.06 8.61 20.74
C GLY A 451 -12.09 8.49 19.22
N ALA A 452 -11.03 8.96 18.56
CA ALA A 452 -10.88 8.85 17.10
C ALA A 452 -10.92 7.39 16.63
N LEU A 453 -10.15 6.51 17.29
CA LEU A 453 -10.15 5.09 16.96
C LEU A 453 -11.51 4.42 17.21
N ALA A 454 -12.18 4.74 18.33
CA ALA A 454 -13.49 4.18 18.64
C ALA A 454 -14.55 4.58 17.59
N GLY A 455 -14.55 5.84 17.15
CA GLY A 455 -15.42 6.31 16.08
C GLY A 455 -15.20 5.56 14.76
N TRP A 456 -13.94 5.35 14.39
CA TRP A 456 -13.62 4.57 13.18
C TRP A 456 -14.04 3.10 13.27
N ILE A 457 -13.87 2.47 14.45
CA ILE A 457 -14.33 1.08 14.69
C ILE A 457 -15.84 0.98 14.49
N GLU A 458 -16.60 1.95 15.02
CA GLU A 458 -18.06 2.00 14.87
C GLU A 458 -18.45 2.25 13.40
N GLU A 459 -17.85 3.24 12.75
CA GLU A 459 -18.11 3.62 11.35
C GLU A 459 -17.84 2.47 10.38
N THR A 460 -16.76 1.72 10.58
CA THR A 460 -16.38 0.60 9.71
C THR A 460 -17.09 -0.70 10.04
N GLY A 461 -17.79 -0.77 11.17
CA GLY A 461 -18.39 -2.00 11.68
C GLY A 461 -17.35 -3.07 12.02
N ASP A 462 -16.17 -2.63 12.49
CA ASP A 462 -15.05 -3.50 12.81
C ASP A 462 -15.41 -4.53 13.88
N LYS A 463 -15.28 -5.79 13.54
CA LYS A 463 -15.53 -6.94 14.42
C LYS A 463 -14.26 -7.47 15.10
N GLY A 464 -13.20 -6.66 15.13
CA GLY A 464 -11.88 -7.03 15.65
C GLY A 464 -11.89 -7.63 17.07
N ALA A 465 -12.86 -7.29 17.92
CA ALA A 465 -12.98 -7.85 19.26
C ALA A 465 -13.55 -9.29 19.31
N PHE A 466 -14.10 -9.81 18.21
CA PHE A 466 -14.77 -11.11 18.19
C PHE A 466 -13.84 -12.26 17.79
N LYS A 467 -14.19 -13.48 18.26
CA LYS A 467 -13.46 -14.70 17.91
C LYS A 467 -13.46 -14.90 16.39
N ARG A 468 -12.31 -15.22 15.82
CA ARG A 468 -12.13 -15.50 14.39
C ARG A 468 -12.88 -16.77 14.00
N SER A 469 -13.40 -16.81 12.77
CA SER A 469 -14.05 -18.02 12.26
C SER A 469 -13.02 -19.11 11.97
N SER A 470 -13.41 -20.37 12.20
CA SER A 470 -12.60 -21.55 11.87
C SER A 470 -12.25 -21.62 10.37
N LYS A 471 -13.09 -21.08 9.47
CA LYS A 471 -12.84 -21.03 8.03
C LYS A 471 -11.57 -20.26 7.68
N SER A 472 -11.27 -19.16 8.38
CA SER A 472 -10.05 -18.39 8.15
C SER A 472 -8.78 -19.13 8.60
N LEU A 473 -8.90 -20.06 9.57
CA LEU A 473 -7.79 -20.89 10.04
C LEU A 473 -7.50 -22.07 9.09
N VAL A 474 -8.54 -22.71 8.54
CA VAL A 474 -8.39 -23.77 7.52
C VAL A 474 -7.50 -23.30 6.36
N GLU A 475 -7.72 -22.09 5.89
CA GLU A 475 -6.95 -21.51 4.79
C GLU A 475 -5.43 -21.41 5.09
N VAL A 476 -5.07 -21.18 6.35
CA VAL A 476 -3.68 -21.12 6.80
C VAL A 476 -3.09 -22.52 6.90
N VAL A 477 -3.80 -23.44 7.57
CA VAL A 477 -3.38 -24.83 7.78
C VAL A 477 -3.08 -25.56 6.48
N GLN A 478 -3.82 -25.27 5.40
CA GLN A 478 -3.61 -25.88 4.09
C GLN A 478 -2.31 -25.42 3.38
N ARG A 479 -1.69 -24.34 3.85
CA ARG A 479 -0.56 -23.71 3.14
C ARG A 479 0.71 -23.58 3.95
N ILE A 480 0.61 -23.59 5.27
CA ILE A 480 1.71 -23.33 6.20
C ILE A 480 2.09 -24.64 6.89
N PRO A 481 3.39 -24.96 7.00
CA PRO A 481 3.84 -26.14 7.72
C PRO A 481 3.32 -26.17 9.16
N PRO A 482 2.82 -27.32 9.66
CA PRO A 482 2.20 -27.40 10.98
C PRO A 482 3.08 -26.88 12.13
N HIS A 483 4.40 -27.10 12.07
CA HIS A 483 5.33 -26.66 13.10
C HIS A 483 5.52 -25.12 13.16
N TRP A 484 5.04 -24.38 12.13
CA TRP A 484 4.98 -22.92 12.13
C TRP A 484 3.70 -22.35 12.76
N LEU A 485 2.70 -23.20 13.04
CA LEU A 485 1.39 -22.78 13.56
C LEU A 485 1.46 -22.65 15.09
N LYS A 486 2.11 -21.61 15.58
CA LYS A 486 2.40 -21.39 17.01
C LYS A 486 1.35 -20.56 17.75
N SER A 487 0.49 -19.82 17.05
CA SER A 487 -0.55 -19.01 17.68
C SER A 487 -1.56 -19.92 18.43
N PRO A 488 -2.04 -19.51 19.63
CA PRO A 488 -2.97 -20.31 20.44
C PRO A 488 -4.23 -20.76 19.70
N GLU A 489 -4.74 -19.93 18.79
CA GLU A 489 -5.92 -20.22 17.98
C GLU A 489 -5.78 -21.47 17.12
N PHE A 490 -4.57 -21.84 16.69
CA PHE A 490 -4.36 -23.09 15.94
C PHE A 490 -4.42 -24.31 16.85
N ARG A 491 -3.97 -24.21 18.10
CA ARG A 491 -4.14 -25.30 19.07
C ARG A 491 -5.62 -25.58 19.32
N ASP A 492 -6.39 -24.53 19.65
CA ASP A 492 -7.83 -24.62 19.83
C ASP A 492 -8.53 -25.23 18.61
N PHE A 493 -8.13 -24.83 17.41
CA PHE A 493 -8.66 -25.32 16.15
C PHE A 493 -8.38 -26.82 15.94
N PHE A 494 -7.16 -27.30 16.23
CA PHE A 494 -6.82 -28.72 16.12
C PHE A 494 -7.53 -29.56 17.17
N ASP A 495 -7.68 -29.06 18.39
CA ASP A 495 -8.40 -29.71 19.46
C ASP A 495 -9.90 -29.85 19.12
N GLU A 496 -10.52 -28.83 18.54
CA GLU A 496 -11.90 -28.87 18.03
C GLU A 496 -12.09 -29.92 16.92
N ILE A 497 -11.13 -30.08 15.99
CA ILE A 497 -11.21 -31.08 14.91
C ILE A 497 -11.03 -32.51 15.45
N GLN A 498 -10.12 -32.71 16.40
CA GLN A 498 -9.86 -34.02 16.98
C GLN A 498 -11.00 -34.48 17.92
N SER A 499 -11.74 -33.55 18.50
CA SER A 499 -12.89 -33.81 19.37
C SER A 499 -14.23 -33.93 18.63
N ALA A 500 -14.25 -33.65 17.32
CA ALA A 500 -15.43 -33.83 16.50
C ALA A 500 -15.73 -35.35 16.32
N PRO A 501 -16.94 -35.81 16.59
CA PRO A 501 -17.31 -37.23 16.59
C PRO A 501 -17.24 -37.88 15.20
#